data_2d0608e012a2132bf4d8ba4d731c3306
#
_entry.id   2d0608e012a2132bf4d8ba4d731c3306
#
_cell.length_a   1.000
_cell.length_b   1.000
_cell.length_c   1.000
_cell.angle_alpha   90.00
_cell.angle_beta   90.00
_cell.angle_gamma   90.00
#
_symmetry.space_group_name_H-M   'P 1'
#
loop_
_entity.id
_entity.type
_entity.pdbx_description
1 polymer ?
#
loop_
_entity_poly.entity_id
_entity_poly.type
_entity_poly.pdbx_seq_one_letter_code
_entity_poly.pdbx_strand_id
1 'polypeptide(L)'
;VTEYHVIIHATCPEQTFQEQLNAVLNNYYSLLKTTLKGASSVIKRYFLSDAANQYNTLLATVPEVPACACSVVEQAPLDGTKIALWVNLQTEICEENFSHGLYRVKHGAYTHLWGGSATAEADTSEGQTSLLLKDYVMQLLNNGAHLADNCIRTWFFVQNVDTNYAGVVSARNEEFYTQNLTPKTHFIASTGIGGRNANPKTLVQLDNYAVVGIDYDKQVKHLYAPTHLNPTYEYGVSFERGTRVDY
;
A
#
# COMPACT_ATOMS: atom_id res chain seq x y z
N VAL A 1 4.59 -21.62 0.93
CA VAL A 1 4.12 -20.36 0.31
C VAL A 1 5.27 -19.70 -0.40
N THR A 2 5.08 -19.31 -1.65
CA THR A 2 6.03 -18.49 -2.40
C THR A 2 5.38 -17.15 -2.70
N GLU A 3 6.14 -16.07 -2.47
CA GLU A 3 5.73 -14.70 -2.77
C GLU A 3 6.53 -14.16 -3.95
N TYR A 4 5.85 -13.50 -4.87
CA TYR A 4 6.44 -12.86 -6.04
C TYR A 4 6.11 -11.37 -6.07
N HIS A 5 7.14 -10.54 -6.20
CA HIS A 5 7.01 -9.13 -6.51
C HIS A 5 7.33 -8.92 -7.98
N VAL A 6 6.34 -8.51 -8.75
CA VAL A 6 6.45 -8.34 -10.20
C VAL A 6 6.19 -6.89 -10.57
N ILE A 7 7.08 -6.30 -11.38
CA ILE A 7 6.87 -5.00 -11.99
C ILE A 7 6.77 -5.20 -13.49
N ILE A 8 5.71 -4.68 -14.09
CA ILE A 8 5.44 -4.76 -15.52
C ILE A 8 5.42 -3.33 -16.07
N HIS A 9 6.33 -3.03 -16.99
CA HIS A 9 6.43 -1.77 -17.70
C HIS A 9 5.88 -1.89 -19.11
N ALA A 10 5.30 -0.82 -19.62
CA ALA A 10 5.14 -0.63 -21.05
C ALA A 10 6.52 -0.38 -21.70
N THR A 11 6.67 -0.69 -23.00
CA THR A 11 7.95 -0.61 -23.70
C THR A 11 7.99 0.46 -24.79
N CYS A 12 6.84 1.09 -25.10
CA CYS A 12 6.68 2.04 -26.21
C CYS A 12 6.07 3.35 -25.65
N PRO A 13 6.89 4.33 -25.21
CA PRO A 13 6.40 5.58 -24.61
C PRO A 13 5.53 6.43 -25.54
N GLU A 14 5.73 6.32 -26.86
CA GLU A 14 4.99 7.04 -27.90
C GLU A 14 3.55 6.55 -28.09
N GLN A 15 3.23 5.33 -27.66
CA GLN A 15 1.88 4.80 -27.74
C GLN A 15 0.90 5.53 -26.83
N THR A 16 -0.39 5.43 -27.16
CA THR A 16 -1.46 5.95 -26.32
C THR A 16 -1.52 5.23 -24.97
N PHE A 17 -2.16 5.83 -23.97
CA PHE A 17 -2.35 5.20 -22.68
C PHE A 17 -3.10 3.85 -22.81
N GLN A 18 -4.15 3.80 -23.66
CA GLN A 18 -4.94 2.57 -23.85
C GLN A 18 -4.10 1.43 -24.43
N GLU A 19 -3.22 1.72 -25.39
CA GLU A 19 -2.33 0.70 -25.99
C GLU A 19 -1.33 0.19 -24.97
N GLN A 20 -0.71 1.11 -24.18
CA GLN A 20 0.21 0.72 -23.11
C GLN A 20 -0.48 -0.07 -22.00
N LEU A 21 -1.69 0.33 -21.57
CA LEU A 21 -2.48 -0.41 -20.61
C LEU A 21 -2.79 -1.83 -21.09
N ASN A 22 -3.23 -1.98 -22.33
CA ASN A 22 -3.49 -3.29 -22.93
C ASN A 22 -2.23 -4.17 -22.95
N ALA A 23 -1.08 -3.61 -23.30
CA ALA A 23 0.20 -4.33 -23.31
C ALA A 23 0.60 -4.80 -21.90
N VAL A 24 0.50 -3.93 -20.88
CA VAL A 24 0.78 -4.26 -19.47
C VAL A 24 -0.14 -5.36 -18.97
N LEU A 25 -1.45 -5.27 -19.24
CA LEU A 25 -2.42 -6.28 -18.83
C LEU A 25 -2.22 -7.62 -19.56
N ASN A 26 -1.93 -7.61 -20.85
CA ASN A 26 -1.64 -8.82 -21.61
C ASN A 26 -0.40 -9.54 -21.06
N ASN A 27 0.66 -8.80 -20.74
CA ASN A 27 1.86 -9.35 -20.12
C ASN A 27 1.55 -9.93 -18.73
N TYR A 28 0.79 -9.22 -17.91
CA TYR A 28 0.36 -9.71 -16.60
C TYR A 28 -0.41 -11.03 -16.70
N TYR A 29 -1.45 -11.10 -17.54
CA TYR A 29 -2.23 -12.31 -17.71
C TYR A 29 -1.44 -13.46 -18.35
N SER A 30 -0.48 -13.14 -19.23
CA SER A 30 0.44 -14.15 -19.80
C SER A 30 1.32 -14.76 -18.70
N LEU A 31 1.88 -13.94 -17.80
CA LEU A 31 2.68 -14.43 -16.66
C LEU A 31 1.88 -15.37 -15.76
N LEU A 32 0.63 -15.03 -15.44
CA LEU A 32 -0.26 -15.88 -14.63
C LEU A 32 -0.56 -17.23 -15.29
N LYS A 33 -0.64 -17.27 -16.61
CA LYS A 33 -0.91 -18.51 -17.37
C LYS A 33 0.32 -19.39 -17.55
N THR A 34 1.51 -18.83 -17.47
CA THR A 34 2.78 -19.50 -17.79
C THR A 34 3.69 -19.62 -16.57
N THR A 35 4.49 -18.60 -16.32
CA THR A 35 5.59 -18.61 -15.32
C THR A 35 5.08 -18.63 -13.88
N LEU A 36 3.97 -17.93 -13.59
CA LEU A 36 3.39 -17.77 -12.25
C LEU A 36 2.08 -18.54 -12.08
N LYS A 37 1.97 -19.67 -12.78
CA LYS A 37 0.78 -20.52 -12.70
C LYS A 37 0.53 -21.02 -11.28
N GLY A 38 -0.67 -20.77 -10.78
CA GLY A 38 -1.06 -21.13 -9.40
C GLY A 38 -0.77 -20.05 -8.34
N ALA A 39 -0.21 -18.91 -8.75
CA ALA A 39 -0.14 -17.73 -7.88
C ALA A 39 -1.33 -16.81 -8.09
N SER A 40 -1.86 -16.26 -7.00
CA SER A 40 -2.93 -15.25 -7.00
C SER A 40 -2.40 -13.90 -6.58
N SER A 41 -2.90 -12.83 -7.20
CA SER A 41 -2.54 -11.46 -6.80
C SER A 41 -3.20 -11.10 -5.49
N VAL A 42 -2.43 -10.54 -4.55
CA VAL A 42 -2.93 -10.08 -3.25
C VAL A 42 -3.07 -8.56 -3.19
N ILE A 43 -2.20 -7.85 -3.89
CA ILE A 43 -2.33 -6.41 -4.13
C ILE A 43 -1.77 -6.05 -5.50
N LYS A 44 -2.42 -5.12 -6.19
CA LYS A 44 -1.96 -4.48 -7.43
C LYS A 44 -1.79 -2.99 -7.19
N ARG A 45 -0.72 -2.40 -7.71
CA ARG A 45 -0.55 -0.94 -7.71
C ARG A 45 -0.24 -0.47 -9.13
N TYR A 46 -1.14 0.35 -9.66
CA TYR A 46 -0.98 1.00 -10.95
C TYR A 46 -0.33 2.37 -10.75
N PHE A 47 0.81 2.58 -11.37
CA PHE A 47 1.50 3.87 -11.44
C PHE A 47 1.13 4.54 -12.74
N LEU A 48 0.49 5.69 -12.68
CA LEU A 48 0.00 6.44 -13.84
C LEU A 48 0.81 7.72 -14.04
N SER A 49 0.97 8.14 -15.28
CA SER A 49 1.62 9.43 -15.61
C SER A 49 0.67 10.63 -15.44
N ASP A 50 -0.65 10.38 -15.53
CA ASP A 50 -1.72 11.40 -15.46
C ASP A 50 -3.00 10.73 -14.97
N ALA A 51 -3.13 10.59 -13.66
CA ALA A 51 -4.27 9.87 -13.07
C ALA A 51 -5.61 10.58 -13.37
N ALA A 52 -5.65 11.90 -13.43
CA ALA A 52 -6.86 12.66 -13.68
C ALA A 52 -7.51 12.29 -15.03
N ASN A 53 -6.71 12.07 -16.07
CA ASN A 53 -7.18 11.73 -17.41
C ASN A 53 -7.20 10.21 -17.70
N GLN A 54 -6.43 9.41 -16.97
CA GLN A 54 -6.22 7.99 -17.26
C GLN A 54 -7.07 7.05 -16.39
N TYR A 55 -7.50 7.49 -15.22
CA TYR A 55 -8.18 6.65 -14.22
C TYR A 55 -9.46 6.01 -14.76
N ASN A 56 -10.34 6.77 -15.42
CA ASN A 56 -11.58 6.24 -15.96
C ASN A 56 -11.34 5.20 -17.06
N THR A 57 -10.32 5.40 -17.89
CA THR A 57 -9.92 4.43 -18.91
C THR A 57 -9.38 3.16 -18.27
N LEU A 58 -8.58 3.29 -17.21
CA LEU A 58 -8.10 2.15 -16.44
C LEU A 58 -9.27 1.34 -15.87
N LEU A 59 -10.21 1.98 -15.18
CA LEU A 59 -11.38 1.29 -14.60
C LEU A 59 -12.26 0.61 -15.65
N ALA A 60 -12.46 1.24 -16.81
CA ALA A 60 -13.23 0.64 -17.89
C ALA A 60 -12.56 -0.59 -18.53
N THR A 61 -11.23 -0.69 -18.43
CA THR A 61 -10.44 -1.76 -19.08
C THR A 61 -10.14 -2.93 -18.11
N VAL A 62 -9.93 -2.63 -16.83
CA VAL A 62 -9.69 -3.65 -15.80
C VAL A 62 -11.04 -4.21 -15.33
N PRO A 63 -11.18 -5.55 -15.17
CA PRO A 63 -12.42 -6.15 -14.69
C PRO A 63 -12.92 -5.49 -13.38
N GLU A 64 -14.22 -5.22 -13.30
CA GLU A 64 -14.89 -4.48 -12.23
C GLU A 64 -14.72 -5.06 -10.83
N VAL A 65 -14.49 -6.36 -10.72
CA VAL A 65 -14.27 -7.00 -9.44
C VAL A 65 -12.77 -7.08 -9.21
N PRO A 66 -12.20 -6.24 -8.32
CA PRO A 66 -10.83 -6.44 -7.91
C PRO A 66 -10.77 -7.80 -7.22
N ALA A 67 -10.10 -8.75 -7.86
CA ALA A 67 -9.83 -10.04 -7.24
C ALA A 67 -8.86 -9.92 -6.06
N CYS A 68 -8.37 -8.70 -5.73
CA CYS A 68 -7.40 -8.41 -4.68
C CYS A 68 -7.44 -6.91 -4.30
N ALA A 69 -6.68 -6.51 -3.29
CA ALA A 69 -6.44 -5.10 -3.00
C ALA A 69 -5.89 -4.37 -4.24
N CYS A 70 -6.33 -3.14 -4.47
CA CYS A 70 -5.92 -2.37 -5.64
C CYS A 70 -5.57 -0.94 -5.24
N SER A 71 -4.45 -0.46 -5.72
CA SER A 71 -4.00 0.93 -5.56
C SER A 71 -3.77 1.57 -6.93
N VAL A 72 -4.22 2.81 -7.09
CA VAL A 72 -3.96 3.61 -8.29
C VAL A 72 -3.38 4.93 -7.84
N VAL A 73 -2.19 5.25 -8.33
CA VAL A 73 -1.47 6.47 -7.93
C VAL A 73 -0.81 7.13 -9.13
N GLU A 74 -0.89 8.44 -9.20
CA GLU A 74 -0.09 9.22 -10.14
C GLU A 74 1.35 9.34 -9.62
N GLN A 75 2.19 8.52 -10.18
CA GLN A 75 3.65 8.56 -10.11
C GLN A 75 4.14 8.13 -11.49
N ALA A 76 4.49 9.07 -12.31
CA ALA A 76 4.90 8.80 -13.69
C ALA A 76 6.12 7.87 -13.74
N PRO A 77 6.07 6.78 -14.54
CA PRO A 77 7.26 5.97 -14.78
C PRO A 77 8.41 6.80 -15.36
N LEU A 78 9.63 6.53 -14.86
CA LEU A 78 10.81 7.33 -15.22
C LEU A 78 11.30 7.12 -16.67
N ASP A 79 10.86 6.05 -17.31
CA ASP A 79 11.17 5.70 -18.70
C ASP A 79 10.31 6.44 -19.74
N GLY A 80 9.43 7.35 -19.27
CA GLY A 80 8.52 8.13 -20.12
C GLY A 80 7.27 7.38 -20.55
N THR A 81 7.06 6.15 -20.09
CA THR A 81 5.82 5.43 -20.31
C THR A 81 4.69 6.02 -19.46
N LYS A 82 3.44 5.68 -19.82
CA LYS A 82 2.25 6.26 -19.18
C LYS A 82 1.71 5.41 -18.05
N ILE A 83 2.19 4.17 -17.94
CA ILE A 83 1.73 3.21 -16.92
C ILE A 83 2.82 2.19 -16.60
N ALA A 84 2.91 1.85 -15.31
CA ALA A 84 3.56 0.64 -14.83
C ALA A 84 2.64 -0.06 -13.82
N LEU A 85 2.75 -1.37 -13.69
CA LEU A 85 2.00 -2.18 -12.75
C LEU A 85 2.96 -2.93 -11.82
N TRP A 86 2.88 -2.69 -10.52
CA TRP A 86 3.45 -3.56 -9.50
C TRP A 86 2.38 -4.50 -8.95
N VAL A 87 2.74 -5.78 -8.82
CA VAL A 87 1.85 -6.82 -8.27
C VAL A 87 2.62 -7.65 -7.25
N ASN A 88 2.02 -7.86 -6.08
CA ASN A 88 2.41 -8.93 -5.17
C ASN A 88 1.49 -10.13 -5.42
N LEU A 89 2.09 -11.30 -5.64
CA LEU A 89 1.38 -12.55 -5.86
C LEU A 89 1.86 -13.59 -4.85
N GLN A 90 0.95 -14.44 -4.39
CA GLN A 90 1.25 -15.50 -3.45
C GLN A 90 0.67 -16.83 -3.91
N THR A 91 1.36 -17.94 -3.57
CA THR A 91 0.89 -19.30 -3.82
C THR A 91 0.28 -19.91 -2.56
N GLU A 92 -0.39 -21.04 -2.70
CA GLU A 92 -0.91 -21.85 -1.58
C GLU A 92 -1.89 -21.08 -0.68
N ILE A 93 -2.71 -20.21 -1.28
CA ILE A 93 -3.75 -19.48 -0.56
C ILE A 93 -4.87 -20.47 -0.21
N CYS A 94 -5.21 -20.56 1.09
CA CYS A 94 -6.28 -21.41 1.59
C CYS A 94 -7.65 -20.74 1.47
N GLU A 95 -7.71 -19.45 1.79
CA GLU A 95 -8.94 -18.63 1.74
C GLU A 95 -8.56 -17.21 1.35
N GLU A 96 -9.40 -16.57 0.55
CA GLU A 96 -9.26 -15.17 0.19
C GLU A 96 -10.63 -14.49 0.05
N ASN A 97 -10.77 -13.29 0.60
CA ASN A 97 -12.00 -12.49 0.51
C ASN A 97 -11.78 -11.04 0.96
N PHE A 98 -12.69 -10.16 0.56
CA PHE A 98 -12.76 -8.83 1.18
C PHE A 98 -13.53 -8.92 2.50
N SER A 99 -12.98 -8.27 3.53
CA SER A 99 -13.59 -8.19 4.86
C SER A 99 -13.32 -6.81 5.46
N HIS A 100 -14.38 -6.08 5.80
CA HIS A 100 -14.31 -4.77 6.46
C HIS A 100 -13.29 -3.81 5.83
N GLY A 101 -13.32 -3.70 4.49
CA GLY A 101 -12.44 -2.79 3.74
C GLY A 101 -11.05 -3.32 3.41
N LEU A 102 -10.65 -4.46 3.95
CA LEU A 102 -9.34 -5.08 3.68
C LEU A 102 -9.50 -6.39 2.88
N TYR A 103 -8.55 -6.65 2.00
CA TYR A 103 -8.43 -7.94 1.32
C TYR A 103 -7.66 -8.92 2.22
N ARG A 104 -8.33 -9.99 2.59
CA ARG A 104 -7.80 -11.05 3.45
C ARG A 104 -7.27 -12.21 2.62
N VAL A 105 -6.08 -12.66 2.96
CA VAL A 105 -5.44 -13.83 2.34
C VAL A 105 -4.90 -14.73 3.44
N LYS A 106 -5.38 -15.97 3.51
CA LYS A 106 -5.04 -16.92 4.56
C LYS A 106 -4.08 -18.00 4.08
N HIS A 107 -3.02 -18.20 4.84
CA HIS A 107 -2.04 -19.27 4.69
C HIS A 107 -1.89 -20.04 5.99
N GLY A 108 -2.60 -21.16 6.16
CA GLY A 108 -2.54 -21.95 7.39
C GLY A 108 -2.96 -21.13 8.62
N ALA A 109 -2.02 -20.85 9.53
CA ALA A 109 -2.26 -20.07 10.74
C ALA A 109 -2.25 -18.56 10.52
N TYR A 110 -1.66 -18.06 9.41
CA TYR A 110 -1.48 -16.65 9.16
C TYR A 110 -2.55 -16.08 8.24
N THR A 111 -2.99 -14.87 8.55
CA THR A 111 -3.90 -14.11 7.68
C THR A 111 -3.26 -12.76 7.36
N HIS A 112 -3.01 -12.54 6.08
CA HIS A 112 -2.52 -11.27 5.55
C HIS A 112 -3.70 -10.36 5.23
N LEU A 113 -3.60 -9.08 5.61
CA LEU A 113 -4.61 -8.05 5.40
C LEU A 113 -4.01 -6.93 4.55
N TRP A 114 -4.57 -6.70 3.38
CA TRP A 114 -4.10 -5.72 2.41
C TRP A 114 -5.15 -4.64 2.17
N GLY A 115 -4.75 -3.38 2.24
CA GLY A 115 -5.58 -2.25 1.83
C GLY A 115 -4.88 -1.44 0.74
N GLY A 116 -5.65 -0.91 -0.18
CA GLY A 116 -5.13 -0.07 -1.27
C GLY A 116 -6.07 1.07 -1.63
N SER A 117 -5.51 2.20 -2.02
CA SER A 117 -6.23 3.41 -2.44
C SER A 117 -7.26 3.96 -1.44
N ALA A 118 -7.05 3.75 -0.13
CA ALA A 118 -7.93 4.37 0.86
C ALA A 118 -7.82 5.90 0.79
N THR A 119 -8.96 6.59 0.81
CA THR A 119 -9.08 8.06 0.77
C THR A 119 -10.06 8.54 1.80
N ALA A 120 -9.96 9.79 2.24
CA ALA A 120 -10.89 10.40 3.18
C ALA A 120 -11.23 11.83 2.73
N GLU A 121 -12.38 12.34 3.15
CA GLU A 121 -12.85 13.70 2.84
C GLU A 121 -12.56 14.62 4.01
N ALA A 122 -11.64 15.56 3.81
CA ALA A 122 -11.36 16.70 4.68
C ALA A 122 -10.59 17.76 3.87
N ASP A 123 -10.60 19.00 4.34
CA ASP A 123 -9.98 20.13 3.62
C ASP A 123 -8.46 20.19 3.73
N THR A 124 -7.87 19.44 4.66
CA THR A 124 -6.43 19.45 4.94
C THR A 124 -5.84 18.05 4.89
N SER A 125 -4.55 17.96 4.58
CA SER A 125 -3.79 16.70 4.61
C SER A 125 -3.76 16.09 6.02
N GLU A 126 -3.72 16.91 7.06
CA GLU A 126 -3.82 16.48 8.46
C GLU A 126 -5.17 15.82 8.75
N GLY A 127 -6.28 16.48 8.38
CA GLY A 127 -7.63 15.94 8.54
C GLY A 127 -7.84 14.64 7.77
N GLN A 128 -7.41 14.59 6.49
CA GLN A 128 -7.50 13.37 5.70
C GLN A 128 -6.69 12.23 6.33
N THR A 129 -5.45 12.49 6.77
CA THR A 129 -4.60 11.47 7.40
C THR A 129 -5.19 10.96 8.71
N SER A 130 -5.73 11.84 9.55
CA SER A 130 -6.39 11.44 10.81
C SER A 130 -7.58 10.51 10.54
N LEU A 131 -8.45 10.86 9.58
CA LEU A 131 -9.59 10.03 9.21
C LEU A 131 -9.15 8.67 8.61
N LEU A 132 -8.17 8.68 7.72
CA LEU A 132 -7.62 7.45 7.12
C LEU A 132 -7.06 6.48 8.16
N LEU A 133 -6.30 6.99 9.13
CA LEU A 133 -5.73 6.15 10.18
C LEU A 133 -6.80 5.62 11.15
N LYS A 134 -7.77 6.44 11.53
CA LYS A 134 -8.90 6.00 12.36
C LYS A 134 -9.74 4.94 11.68
N ASP A 135 -10.04 5.13 10.39
CA ASP A 135 -10.77 4.12 9.61
C ASP A 135 -9.95 2.82 9.51
N TYR A 136 -8.64 2.91 9.24
CA TYR A 136 -7.77 1.74 9.21
C TYR A 136 -7.71 0.99 10.55
N VAL A 137 -7.63 1.73 11.68
CA VAL A 137 -7.70 1.12 13.02
C VAL A 137 -9.00 0.34 13.19
N MET A 138 -10.14 0.91 12.78
CA MET A 138 -11.44 0.21 12.85
C MET A 138 -11.50 -1.00 11.92
N GLN A 139 -10.96 -0.91 10.71
CA GLN A 139 -10.84 -2.04 9.78
C GLN A 139 -10.01 -3.19 10.39
N LEU A 140 -8.88 -2.87 11.02
CA LEU A 140 -8.04 -3.84 11.72
C LEU A 140 -8.79 -4.50 12.87
N LEU A 141 -9.42 -3.73 13.75
CA LEU A 141 -10.20 -4.26 14.88
C LEU A 141 -11.30 -5.22 14.42
N ASN A 142 -12.04 -4.87 13.36
CA ASN A 142 -13.07 -5.71 12.78
C ASN A 142 -12.53 -7.00 12.13
N ASN A 143 -11.23 -7.04 11.83
CA ASN A 143 -10.51 -8.22 11.33
C ASN A 143 -9.71 -8.95 12.44
N GLY A 144 -9.91 -8.60 13.72
CA GLY A 144 -9.22 -9.21 14.84
C GLY A 144 -7.74 -8.82 14.97
N ALA A 145 -7.40 -7.60 14.51
CA ALA A 145 -6.04 -7.06 14.50
C ALA A 145 -5.95 -5.70 15.21
N HIS A 146 -4.75 -5.32 15.64
CA HIS A 146 -4.44 -4.02 16.22
C HIS A 146 -3.32 -3.33 15.41
N LEU A 147 -3.35 -1.99 15.37
CA LEU A 147 -2.36 -1.24 14.60
C LEU A 147 -0.93 -1.51 15.12
N ALA A 148 -0.73 -1.48 16.43
CA ALA A 148 0.59 -1.69 17.03
C ALA A 148 1.14 -3.10 16.79
N ASP A 149 0.31 -4.14 16.93
CA ASP A 149 0.79 -5.52 16.97
C ASP A 149 0.76 -6.22 15.61
N ASN A 150 -0.07 -5.75 14.68
CA ASN A 150 -0.34 -6.46 13.45
C ASN A 150 0.04 -5.68 12.19
N CYS A 151 0.07 -4.32 12.23
CA CYS A 151 0.42 -3.54 11.06
C CYS A 151 1.93 -3.66 10.77
N ILE A 152 2.24 -4.16 9.58
CA ILE A 152 3.63 -4.34 9.13
C ILE A 152 4.11 -3.11 8.38
N ARG A 153 3.24 -2.51 7.55
CA ARG A 153 3.63 -1.39 6.72
C ARG A 153 2.48 -0.50 6.29
N THR A 154 2.75 0.80 6.21
CA THR A 154 1.88 1.79 5.58
C THR A 154 2.62 2.57 4.49
N TRP A 155 1.90 2.97 3.42
CA TRP A 155 2.37 3.88 2.38
C TRP A 155 1.37 5.04 2.25
N PHE A 156 1.85 6.25 2.53
CA PHE A 156 1.09 7.48 2.30
C PHE A 156 1.56 8.11 0.99
N PHE A 157 0.66 8.19 0.01
CA PHE A 157 0.88 8.94 -1.21
C PHE A 157 0.32 10.34 -1.00
N VAL A 158 1.21 11.34 -1.08
CA VAL A 158 0.90 12.71 -0.67
C VAL A 158 0.99 13.64 -1.88
N GLN A 159 -0.14 14.27 -2.21
CA GLN A 159 -0.19 15.29 -3.25
C GLN A 159 0.63 16.50 -2.81
N ASN A 160 1.49 17.03 -3.71
CA ASN A 160 2.36 18.17 -3.40
C ASN A 160 3.05 17.98 -2.04
N VAL A 161 3.91 16.96 -1.96
CA VAL A 161 4.53 16.50 -0.71
C VAL A 161 5.18 17.63 0.09
N ASP A 162 5.79 18.62 -0.56
CA ASP A 162 6.44 19.75 0.10
C ASP A 162 5.48 20.63 0.93
N THR A 163 4.21 20.68 0.54
CA THR A 163 3.19 21.49 1.23
C THR A 163 2.30 20.68 2.17
N ASN A 164 2.04 19.42 1.84
CA ASN A 164 1.07 18.59 2.56
C ASN A 164 1.69 17.59 3.54
N TYR A 165 3.01 17.33 3.47
CA TYR A 165 3.63 16.29 4.30
C TYR A 165 3.66 16.65 5.79
N ALA A 166 3.75 17.92 6.13
CA ALA A 166 3.70 18.36 7.54
C ALA A 166 2.39 17.93 8.24
N GLY A 167 1.25 18.07 7.56
CA GLY A 167 -0.05 17.62 8.09
C GLY A 167 -0.13 16.10 8.23
N VAL A 168 0.45 15.35 7.29
CA VAL A 168 0.56 13.89 7.40
C VAL A 168 1.38 13.47 8.61
N VAL A 169 2.51 14.13 8.86
CA VAL A 169 3.37 13.87 10.03
C VAL A 169 2.64 14.17 11.33
N SER A 170 1.97 15.33 11.43
CA SER A 170 1.19 15.75 12.61
C SER A 170 0.14 14.69 12.97
N ALA A 171 -0.75 14.38 12.05
CA ALA A 171 -1.84 13.42 12.28
C ALA A 171 -1.32 12.00 12.55
N ARG A 172 -0.28 11.56 11.84
CA ARG A 172 0.31 10.25 12.08
C ARG A 172 0.95 10.14 13.45
N ASN A 173 1.69 11.15 13.89
CA ASN A 173 2.31 11.16 15.21
C ASN A 173 1.25 11.09 16.32
N GLU A 174 0.17 11.85 16.20
CA GLU A 174 -0.94 11.84 17.15
C GLU A 174 -1.62 10.46 17.18
N GLU A 175 -2.04 9.93 16.04
CA GLU A 175 -2.75 8.65 15.97
C GLU A 175 -1.84 7.49 16.41
N PHE A 176 -0.57 7.47 16.03
CA PHE A 176 0.36 6.43 16.47
C PHE A 176 0.57 6.47 17.99
N TYR A 177 0.64 7.66 18.58
CA TYR A 177 0.74 7.80 20.04
C TYR A 177 -0.48 7.20 20.74
N THR A 178 -1.70 7.45 20.25
CA THR A 178 -2.94 6.87 20.81
C THR A 178 -2.97 5.35 20.71
N GLN A 179 -2.30 4.77 19.71
CA GLN A 179 -2.17 3.34 19.50
C GLN A 179 -0.94 2.71 20.18
N ASN A 180 -0.34 3.41 21.16
CA ASN A 180 0.86 2.96 21.89
C ASN A 180 2.12 2.76 21.02
N LEU A 181 2.18 3.40 19.87
CA LEU A 181 3.36 3.46 19.00
C LEU A 181 4.21 4.67 19.42
N THR A 182 5.24 4.46 20.23
CA THR A 182 6.04 5.49 20.89
C THR A 182 7.54 5.13 20.82
N PRO A 183 8.44 6.09 21.13
CA PRO A 183 9.87 5.78 21.26
C PRO A 183 10.21 4.75 22.36
N LYS A 184 9.29 4.49 23.29
CA LYS A 184 9.48 3.51 24.38
C LYS A 184 8.97 2.11 24.02
N THR A 185 8.17 2.02 23.01
CA THR A 185 7.63 0.76 22.48
C THR A 185 8.32 0.45 21.15
N HIS A 186 7.67 0.76 20.04
CA HIS A 186 8.20 0.68 18.69
C HIS A 186 7.38 1.58 17.76
N PHE A 187 7.84 1.72 16.53
CA PHE A 187 7.04 2.23 15.43
C PHE A 187 6.86 1.15 14.37
N ILE A 188 5.98 1.38 13.41
CA ILE A 188 5.78 0.51 12.24
C ILE A 188 6.53 1.06 11.03
N ALA A 189 6.86 0.21 10.07
CA ALA A 189 7.42 0.67 8.81
C ALA A 189 6.39 1.54 8.08
N SER A 190 6.76 2.78 7.78
CA SER A 190 5.87 3.76 7.15
C SER A 190 6.63 4.61 6.16
N THR A 191 6.04 4.82 4.98
CA THR A 191 6.62 5.66 3.93
C THR A 191 5.63 6.74 3.56
N GLY A 192 6.07 8.01 3.61
CA GLY A 192 5.36 9.14 3.00
C GLY A 192 6.12 9.56 1.75
N ILE A 193 5.45 9.58 0.62
CA ILE A 193 6.05 9.81 -0.70
C ILE A 193 5.11 10.63 -1.58
N GLY A 194 5.67 11.44 -2.47
CA GLY A 194 4.89 12.19 -3.46
C GLY A 194 4.10 11.24 -4.35
N GLY A 195 2.81 11.53 -4.49
CA GLY A 195 1.87 10.80 -5.34
C GLY A 195 0.51 11.48 -5.32
N ARG A 196 -0.26 11.37 -6.42
CA ARG A 196 -1.57 12.02 -6.54
C ARG A 196 -2.65 10.99 -6.81
N ASN A 197 -3.83 11.27 -6.32
CA ASN A 197 -5.05 10.55 -6.69
C ASN A 197 -5.68 11.18 -7.93
N ALA A 198 -6.53 10.44 -8.64
CA ALA A 198 -7.33 10.97 -9.74
C ALA A 198 -8.29 12.08 -9.30
N ASN A 199 -8.77 12.02 -8.06
CA ASN A 199 -9.56 13.10 -7.47
C ASN A 199 -8.62 14.19 -6.92
N PRO A 200 -8.63 15.42 -7.47
CA PRO A 200 -7.73 16.48 -7.04
C PRO A 200 -7.95 16.98 -5.60
N LYS A 201 -9.08 16.63 -4.97
CA LYS A 201 -9.36 16.95 -3.56
C LYS A 201 -8.71 15.94 -2.60
N THR A 202 -8.25 14.81 -3.10
CA THR A 202 -7.53 13.82 -2.30
C THR A 202 -6.07 14.24 -2.15
N LEU A 203 -5.74 14.80 -0.99
CA LEU A 203 -4.39 15.23 -0.65
C LEU A 203 -3.51 14.07 -0.17
N VAL A 204 -4.15 13.04 0.41
CA VAL A 204 -3.47 11.87 0.97
C VAL A 204 -4.24 10.60 0.61
N GLN A 205 -3.51 9.60 0.12
CA GLN A 205 -4.00 8.24 -0.12
C GLN A 205 -3.19 7.27 0.72
N LEU A 206 -3.83 6.26 1.29
CA LEU A 206 -3.19 5.26 2.15
C LEU A 206 -3.31 3.86 1.53
N ASP A 207 -2.16 3.18 1.42
CA ASP A 207 -2.09 1.74 1.27
C ASP A 207 -1.50 1.14 2.55
N ASN A 208 -1.92 -0.07 2.90
CA ASN A 208 -1.52 -0.69 4.15
C ASN A 208 -1.40 -2.22 4.05
N TYR A 209 -0.63 -2.78 4.99
CA TYR A 209 -0.42 -4.22 5.11
C TYR A 209 -0.30 -4.61 6.57
N ALA A 210 -1.05 -5.63 6.98
CA ALA A 210 -1.00 -6.21 8.32
C ALA A 210 -1.04 -7.73 8.26
N VAL A 211 -0.66 -8.39 9.37
CA VAL A 211 -0.70 -9.86 9.50
C VAL A 211 -1.29 -10.25 10.85
N VAL A 212 -2.20 -11.21 10.82
CA VAL A 212 -2.82 -11.84 12.01
C VAL A 212 -2.32 -13.27 12.15
N GLY A 213 -2.23 -13.76 13.39
CA GLY A 213 -1.79 -15.12 13.69
C GLY A 213 -0.28 -15.25 13.91
N ILE A 214 0.45 -14.12 13.96
CA ILE A 214 1.88 -14.09 14.31
C ILE A 214 2.07 -13.94 15.83
N ASP A 215 3.14 -14.54 16.35
CA ASP A 215 3.67 -14.24 17.69
C ASP A 215 4.60 -13.02 17.56
N TYR A 216 4.07 -11.83 17.93
CA TYR A 216 4.75 -10.58 17.72
C TYR A 216 6.18 -10.57 18.30
N ASP A 217 6.33 -11.00 19.55
CA ASP A 217 7.61 -10.92 20.26
C ASP A 217 8.70 -11.82 19.64
N LYS A 218 8.29 -12.92 19.02
CA LYS A 218 9.22 -13.89 18.41
C LYS A 218 9.45 -13.68 16.93
N GLN A 219 8.40 -13.28 16.21
CA GLN A 219 8.39 -13.29 14.75
C GLN A 219 8.57 -11.91 14.11
N VAL A 220 8.37 -10.81 14.86
CA VAL A 220 8.49 -9.45 14.32
C VAL A 220 9.77 -8.79 14.79
N LYS A 221 10.51 -8.20 13.87
CA LYS A 221 11.73 -7.43 14.15
C LYS A 221 11.69 -6.09 13.42
N HIS A 222 11.81 -5.01 14.20
CA HIS A 222 11.92 -3.66 13.63
C HIS A 222 13.36 -3.38 13.22
N LEU A 223 13.53 -2.78 12.03
CA LEU A 223 14.83 -2.53 11.41
C LEU A 223 15.15 -1.04 11.47
N TYR A 224 16.15 -0.68 12.27
CA TYR A 224 16.50 0.72 12.60
C TYR A 224 17.63 1.30 11.75
N ALA A 225 18.49 0.46 11.17
CA ALA A 225 19.70 0.86 10.45
C ALA A 225 20.61 1.86 11.24
N PRO A 226 20.93 1.63 12.52
CA PRO A 226 21.50 2.65 13.43
C PRO A 226 22.92 3.10 13.05
N THR A 227 23.64 2.34 12.22
CA THR A 227 24.98 2.70 11.75
C THR A 227 24.98 3.70 10.58
N HIS A 228 23.81 3.96 9.97
CA HIS A 228 23.69 4.79 8.77
C HIS A 228 22.64 5.87 8.87
N LEU A 229 21.66 5.71 9.76
CA LEU A 229 20.49 6.57 9.86
C LEU A 229 20.19 6.87 11.32
N ASN A 230 19.85 8.13 11.62
CA ASN A 230 19.37 8.52 12.93
C ASN A 230 17.97 7.94 13.21
N PRO A 231 17.63 7.68 14.49
CA PRO A 231 16.26 7.37 14.89
C PRO A 231 15.28 8.44 14.43
N THR A 232 14.12 8.03 13.94
CA THR A 232 13.16 8.95 13.31
C THR A 232 12.55 9.95 14.29
N TYR A 233 12.38 9.55 15.55
CA TYR A 233 11.86 10.43 16.61
C TYR A 233 12.80 11.60 16.96
N GLU A 234 14.11 11.51 16.66
CA GLU A 234 15.06 12.61 16.89
C GLU A 234 14.78 13.82 15.99
N TYR A 235 14.11 13.62 14.84
CA TYR A 235 13.71 14.68 13.94
C TYR A 235 12.18 14.79 13.79
N GLY A 236 11.43 14.30 14.80
CA GLY A 236 10.02 14.61 14.97
C GLY A 236 9.04 13.74 14.17
N VAL A 237 9.46 12.58 13.65
CA VAL A 237 8.56 11.69 12.90
C VAL A 237 8.49 10.29 13.52
N SER A 238 7.34 9.65 13.37
CA SER A 238 7.03 8.35 13.97
C SER A 238 6.95 7.26 12.90
N PHE A 239 8.08 6.61 12.58
CA PHE A 239 8.10 5.42 11.73
C PHE A 239 9.39 4.63 11.90
N GLU A 240 9.36 3.34 11.55
CA GLU A 240 10.53 2.50 11.37
C GLU A 240 10.94 2.40 9.90
N ARG A 241 12.23 2.06 9.67
CA ARG A 241 12.79 1.91 8.33
C ARG A 241 12.27 0.66 7.63
N GLY A 242 12.04 -0.39 8.39
CA GLY A 242 11.52 -1.65 7.88
C GLY A 242 11.04 -2.55 9.01
N THR A 243 10.28 -3.56 8.64
CA THR A 243 9.84 -4.63 9.54
C THR A 243 10.14 -5.96 8.89
N ARG A 244 10.77 -6.87 9.63
CA ARG A 244 10.98 -8.26 9.23
C ARG A 244 9.96 -9.13 9.98
N VAL A 245 9.31 -10.02 9.26
CA VAL A 245 8.41 -11.03 9.83
C VAL A 245 8.98 -12.41 9.51
N ASP A 246 9.20 -13.22 10.52
CA ASP A 246 9.68 -14.60 10.41
C ASP A 246 8.47 -15.54 10.56
N TYR A 247 8.02 -16.19 9.46
CA TYR A 247 6.89 -17.13 9.41
C TYR A 247 7.28 -18.55 9.75
#